data_d2a5d191c2d0498b41812d3dab8d5e4f
#
_entry.id   d2a5d191c2d0498b41812d3dab8d5e4f
#
_cell.length_a   1.000
_cell.length_b   1.000
_cell.length_c   1.000
_cell.angle_alpha   90.00
_cell.angle_beta   90.00
_cell.angle_gamma   90.00
#
_symmetry.space_group_name_H-M   'P 1'
#
loop_
_entity.id
_entity.type
_entity.pdbx_description
1 polymer ?
#
loop_
_entity_poly.entity_id
_entity_poly.type
_entity_poly.pdbx_seq_one_letter_code
_entity_poly.pdbx_strand_id
1 'polypeptide(L)'
;MKITRRTEQEISISELKAAIKEGRGLEVIRPYDEITLTMDTGETITPVCGYVGKHSARFVFKDCLREMWQMNKTMTNKGGYFRSEARRHVLEDILPHLPAELREAITPRHLCEEIDGETYEYFDSLWLPSATDVFGNAPDGWWKEETDSFQLPIFKAERDRVKEVPGNGTYPYWLRSPSAGGSARFVRVGTDGTVSSSGAGYSFGFAPGFDL
;
A
#
# COMPACT_ATOMS: atom_id res chain seq x y z
N MET A 1 -9.85 -1.39 19.39
CA MET A 1 -9.94 -1.15 17.92
C MET A 1 -11.36 -0.80 17.56
N LYS A 2 -11.60 0.18 16.70
CA LYS A 2 -12.96 0.54 16.25
C LYS A 2 -12.99 0.42 14.71
N ILE A 3 -13.83 -0.48 14.21
CA ILE A 3 -14.14 -0.54 12.78
C ILE A 3 -15.38 0.33 12.59
N THR A 4 -15.22 1.47 11.93
CA THR A 4 -16.35 2.35 11.63
C THR A 4 -17.04 1.84 10.37
N ARG A 5 -18.21 1.25 10.56
CA ARG A 5 -19.12 0.85 9.49
C ARG A 5 -20.26 1.85 9.37
N ARG A 6 -20.94 1.84 8.23
CA ARG A 6 -22.31 2.37 8.14
C ARG A 6 -23.31 1.64 9.07
N THR A 7 -22.94 0.48 9.63
CA THR A 7 -23.63 -0.25 10.69
C THR A 7 -22.64 -0.42 11.83
N GLU A 8 -22.96 0.12 13.02
CA GLU A 8 -22.11 0.21 14.23
C GLU A 8 -21.81 -1.16 14.89
N GLN A 9 -21.24 -2.09 14.18
CA GLN A 9 -20.81 -3.36 14.76
C GLN A 9 -19.29 -3.36 14.94
N GLU A 10 -18.82 -3.38 16.20
CA GLU A 10 -17.40 -3.60 16.50
C GLU A 10 -17.06 -5.08 16.25
N ILE A 11 -15.98 -5.32 15.54
CA ILE A 11 -15.45 -6.65 15.26
C ILE A 11 -13.94 -6.63 15.48
N SER A 12 -13.38 -7.66 16.10
CA SER A 12 -11.92 -7.79 16.27
C SER A 12 -11.23 -8.13 14.96
N ILE A 13 -9.91 -7.91 14.88
CA ILE A 13 -9.09 -8.31 13.73
C ILE A 13 -9.15 -9.83 13.53
N SER A 14 -9.14 -10.59 14.62
CA SER A 14 -9.20 -12.05 14.57
C SER A 14 -10.52 -12.57 14.00
N GLU A 15 -11.65 -11.98 14.40
CA GLU A 15 -12.98 -12.30 13.85
C GLU A 15 -13.09 -11.91 12.38
N LEU A 16 -12.57 -10.72 12.00
CA LEU A 16 -12.50 -10.28 10.61
C LEU A 16 -11.71 -11.28 9.77
N LYS A 17 -10.51 -11.67 10.23
CA LYS A 17 -9.68 -12.65 9.51
C LYS A 17 -10.37 -14.01 9.40
N ALA A 18 -11.03 -14.50 10.45
CA ALA A 18 -11.78 -15.74 10.42
C ALA A 18 -12.89 -15.71 9.38
N ALA A 19 -13.70 -14.64 9.36
CA ALA A 19 -14.76 -14.46 8.37
C ALA A 19 -14.22 -14.42 6.92
N ILE A 20 -13.09 -13.73 6.70
CA ILE A 20 -12.43 -13.71 5.39
C ILE A 20 -11.99 -15.12 4.97
N LYS A 21 -11.31 -15.86 5.84
CA LYS A 21 -10.87 -17.23 5.56
C LYS A 21 -12.02 -18.19 5.23
N GLU A 22 -13.17 -17.99 5.85
CA GLU A 22 -14.38 -18.78 5.62
C GLU A 22 -15.14 -18.36 4.35
N GLY A 23 -14.67 -17.35 3.62
CA GLY A 23 -15.34 -16.83 2.42
C GLY A 23 -16.53 -15.91 2.71
N ARG A 24 -16.68 -15.48 3.97
CA ARG A 24 -17.74 -14.57 4.44
C ARG A 24 -17.26 -13.12 4.59
N GLY A 25 -16.12 -12.78 3.97
CA GLY A 25 -15.51 -11.46 4.09
C GLY A 25 -16.48 -10.31 3.79
N LEU A 26 -17.28 -10.40 2.71
CA LEU A 26 -18.25 -9.36 2.32
C LEU A 26 -19.45 -9.21 3.29
N GLU A 27 -19.67 -10.16 4.20
CA GLU A 27 -20.67 -10.03 5.27
C GLU A 27 -20.16 -9.10 6.38
N VAL A 28 -18.82 -9.02 6.53
CA VAL A 28 -18.17 -8.34 7.65
C VAL A 28 -17.39 -7.09 7.27
N ILE A 29 -16.93 -6.95 6.03
CA ILE A 29 -16.23 -5.77 5.54
C ILE A 29 -16.47 -5.57 4.03
N ARG A 30 -16.40 -4.34 3.56
CA ARG A 30 -16.61 -3.96 2.16
C ARG A 30 -15.54 -2.96 1.72
N PRO A 31 -15.27 -2.85 0.42
CA PRO A 31 -14.46 -1.75 -0.10
C PRO A 31 -14.96 -0.39 0.43
N TYR A 32 -14.01 0.48 0.79
CA TYR A 32 -14.17 1.78 1.47
C TYR A 32 -14.48 1.72 2.98
N ASP A 33 -14.69 0.56 3.59
CA ASP A 33 -14.75 0.50 5.05
C ASP A 33 -13.37 0.78 5.65
N GLU A 34 -13.36 1.50 6.77
CA GLU A 34 -12.15 1.99 7.43
C GLU A 34 -11.93 1.27 8.77
N ILE A 35 -10.67 0.99 9.07
CA ILE A 35 -10.22 0.46 10.36
C ILE A 35 -9.32 1.50 11.01
N THR A 36 -9.64 1.94 12.23
CA THR A 36 -8.75 2.84 12.98
C THR A 36 -7.88 2.06 13.95
N LEU A 37 -6.58 2.23 13.85
CA LEU A 37 -5.56 1.56 14.65
C LEU A 37 -4.57 2.58 15.21
N THR A 38 -3.97 2.27 16.35
CA THR A 38 -2.88 3.07 16.92
C THR A 38 -1.62 2.20 16.95
N MET A 39 -0.56 2.67 16.32
CA MET A 39 0.76 2.06 16.36
C MET A 39 1.37 2.23 17.77
N ASP A 40 2.35 1.44 18.13
CA ASP A 40 3.04 1.58 19.42
C ASP A 40 3.87 2.88 19.53
N THR A 41 4.17 3.51 18.39
CA THR A 41 4.73 4.88 18.31
C THR A 41 3.74 5.97 18.75
N GLY A 42 2.47 5.64 18.95
CA GLY A 42 1.36 6.59 19.23
C GLY A 42 0.74 7.19 17.96
N GLU A 43 1.24 6.85 16.77
CA GLU A 43 0.64 7.30 15.52
C GLU A 43 -0.66 6.54 15.24
N THR A 44 -1.71 7.28 14.88
CA THR A 44 -2.98 6.68 14.44
C THR A 44 -2.98 6.51 12.94
N ILE A 45 -3.27 5.30 12.48
CA ILE A 45 -3.41 4.94 11.08
C ILE A 45 -4.85 4.50 10.78
N THR A 46 -5.28 4.72 9.56
CA THR A 46 -6.62 4.33 9.09
C THR A 46 -6.52 3.50 7.81
N PRO A 47 -6.27 2.17 7.91
CA PRO A 47 -6.40 1.29 6.76
C PRO A 47 -7.81 1.29 6.19
N VAL A 48 -7.92 1.43 4.87
CA VAL A 48 -9.16 1.33 4.09
C VAL A 48 -9.19 -0.02 3.40
N CYS A 49 -10.32 -0.71 3.47
CA CYS A 49 -10.53 -1.92 2.67
C CYS A 49 -10.56 -1.56 1.19
N GLY A 50 -9.56 -2.00 0.44
CA GLY A 50 -9.43 -1.76 -0.99
C GLY A 50 -10.13 -2.82 -1.84
N TYR A 51 -10.18 -4.06 -1.36
CA TYR A 51 -10.75 -5.20 -2.06
C TYR A 51 -11.07 -6.33 -1.10
N VAL A 52 -12.14 -7.08 -1.40
CA VAL A 52 -12.50 -8.33 -0.70
C VAL A 52 -12.63 -9.43 -1.75
N GLY A 53 -11.74 -10.41 -1.67
CA GLY A 53 -11.76 -11.65 -2.45
C GLY A 53 -12.50 -12.76 -1.73
N LYS A 54 -12.43 -13.97 -2.29
CA LYS A 54 -13.11 -15.13 -1.70
C LYS A 54 -12.56 -15.50 -0.32
N HIS A 55 -11.24 -15.48 -0.16
CA HIS A 55 -10.55 -15.88 1.07
C HIS A 55 -9.42 -14.89 1.46
N SER A 56 -9.51 -13.66 0.99
CA SER A 56 -8.55 -12.60 1.28
C SER A 56 -9.22 -11.24 1.26
N ALA A 57 -8.68 -10.27 1.99
CA ALA A 57 -9.05 -8.87 1.87
C ALA A 57 -7.78 -8.02 1.88
N ARG A 58 -7.76 -6.99 1.03
CA ARG A 58 -6.62 -6.08 0.85
C ARG A 58 -6.94 -4.73 1.43
N PHE A 59 -6.03 -4.22 2.23
CA PHE A 59 -6.13 -2.91 2.88
C PHE A 59 -4.99 -2.02 2.46
N VAL A 60 -5.25 -0.73 2.35
CA VAL A 60 -4.24 0.30 2.11
C VAL A 60 -4.46 1.44 3.09
N PHE A 61 -3.40 2.02 3.66
CA PHE A 61 -3.53 3.17 4.54
C PHE A 61 -4.20 4.33 3.80
N LYS A 62 -5.24 4.92 4.41
CA LYS A 62 -6.00 6.04 3.87
C LYS A 62 -5.09 7.21 3.56
N ASP A 63 -4.25 7.55 4.53
CA ASP A 63 -3.27 8.62 4.45
C ASP A 63 -1.86 8.08 4.64
N CYS A 64 -0.87 8.91 4.38
CA CYS A 64 0.52 8.56 4.57
C CYS A 64 0.87 8.53 6.07
N LEU A 65 1.92 7.81 6.40
CA LEU A 65 2.58 7.95 7.69
C LEU A 65 3.22 9.33 7.82
N ARG A 66 3.42 9.77 9.06
CA ARG A 66 4.03 11.06 9.37
C ARG A 66 5.46 11.15 8.83
N GLU A 67 6.21 10.06 8.90
CA GLU A 67 7.56 10.01 8.37
C GLU A 67 7.55 9.86 6.86
N MET A 68 8.23 10.77 6.18
CA MET A 68 8.47 10.71 4.75
C MET A 68 9.81 10.04 4.49
N TRP A 69 9.87 9.17 3.49
CA TRP A 69 11.08 8.40 3.18
C TRP A 69 11.40 8.39 1.69
N GLN A 70 12.61 8.00 1.36
CA GLN A 70 13.08 7.81 -0.01
C GLN A 70 12.95 6.36 -0.47
N MET A 71 12.89 6.12 -1.77
CA MET A 71 12.94 4.75 -2.29
C MET A 71 14.34 4.14 -2.15
N ASN A 72 15.38 4.93 -2.44
CA ASN A 72 16.79 4.56 -2.26
C ASN A 72 17.61 5.81 -1.88
N LYS A 73 18.70 5.66 -1.13
CA LYS A 73 19.64 6.75 -0.84
C LYS A 73 20.34 7.27 -2.09
N THR A 74 20.45 6.45 -3.12
CA THR A 74 21.03 6.80 -4.42
C THR A 74 19.95 6.91 -5.48
N MET A 75 20.21 7.70 -6.52
CA MET A 75 19.29 7.91 -7.65
C MET A 75 19.31 6.70 -8.58
N THR A 76 18.68 5.59 -8.13
CA THR A 76 18.58 4.35 -8.90
C THR A 76 17.28 3.62 -8.59
N ASN A 77 16.69 2.97 -9.60
CA ASN A 77 15.61 2.01 -9.43
C ASN A 77 16.06 0.57 -9.77
N LYS A 78 17.37 0.35 -9.87
CA LYS A 78 17.93 -0.96 -10.18
C LYS A 78 17.52 -2.01 -9.15
N GLY A 79 16.97 -3.12 -9.62
CA GLY A 79 16.45 -4.19 -8.76
C GLY A 79 15.09 -3.91 -8.18
N GLY A 80 14.39 -2.84 -8.65
CA GLY A 80 13.01 -2.54 -8.32
C GLY A 80 12.76 -2.27 -6.85
N TYR A 81 11.52 -2.43 -6.43
CA TYR A 81 11.12 -2.37 -5.03
C TYR A 81 11.74 -3.53 -4.24
N PHE A 82 11.88 -4.69 -4.86
CA PHE A 82 12.48 -5.88 -4.23
C PHE A 82 13.80 -5.60 -3.55
N ARG A 83 14.69 -4.83 -4.20
CA ARG A 83 16.03 -4.48 -3.66
C ARG A 83 16.09 -3.07 -3.05
N SER A 84 14.96 -2.36 -2.98
CA SER A 84 14.96 -0.97 -2.48
C SER A 84 15.17 -0.87 -0.98
N GLU A 85 15.71 0.26 -0.55
CA GLU A 85 15.78 0.62 0.88
C GLU A 85 14.39 0.90 1.43
N ALA A 86 13.46 1.39 0.59
CA ALA A 86 12.06 1.58 0.95
C ALA A 86 11.39 0.28 1.41
N ARG A 87 11.58 -0.84 0.68
CA ARG A 87 11.05 -2.14 1.09
C ARG A 87 11.59 -2.55 2.45
N ARG A 88 12.90 -2.40 2.65
CA ARG A 88 13.54 -2.72 3.94
C ARG A 88 12.94 -1.85 5.05
N HIS A 89 12.81 -0.54 4.84
CA HIS A 89 12.21 0.38 5.79
C HIS A 89 10.76 -0.02 6.14
N VAL A 90 9.95 -0.38 5.15
CA VAL A 90 8.57 -0.85 5.37
C VAL A 90 8.53 -2.10 6.25
N LEU A 91 9.45 -3.06 6.04
CA LEU A 91 9.44 -4.34 6.74
C LEU A 91 10.17 -4.29 8.09
N GLU A 92 11.24 -3.52 8.21
CA GLU A 92 12.10 -3.51 9.40
C GLU A 92 11.75 -2.37 10.38
N ASP A 93 11.27 -1.22 9.85
CA ASP A 93 11.04 -0.02 10.67
C ASP A 93 9.55 0.33 10.83
N ILE A 94 8.66 -0.05 9.88
CA ILE A 94 7.22 0.28 9.97
C ILE A 94 6.41 -0.93 10.50
N LEU A 95 6.57 -2.09 9.88
CA LEU A 95 5.80 -3.30 10.24
C LEU A 95 5.89 -3.65 11.73
N PRO A 96 7.06 -3.58 12.42
CA PRO A 96 7.16 -3.92 13.84
C PRO A 96 6.30 -3.04 14.75
N HIS A 97 6.01 -1.80 14.34
CA HIS A 97 5.24 -0.82 15.10
C HIS A 97 3.72 -0.94 14.93
N LEU A 98 3.25 -1.78 14.00
CA LEU A 98 1.82 -2.09 13.91
C LEU A 98 1.34 -2.85 15.16
N PRO A 99 0.05 -2.71 15.53
CA PRO A 99 -0.53 -3.48 16.64
C PRO A 99 -0.24 -4.98 16.49
N ALA A 100 0.12 -5.66 17.58
CA ALA A 100 0.48 -7.08 17.58
C ALA A 100 -0.64 -7.94 16.96
N GLU A 101 -1.90 -7.69 17.34
CA GLU A 101 -3.07 -8.39 16.79
C GLU A 101 -3.14 -8.27 15.25
N LEU A 102 -2.82 -7.09 14.69
CA LEU A 102 -2.77 -6.92 13.24
C LEU A 102 -1.61 -7.69 12.62
N ARG A 103 -0.39 -7.58 13.19
CA ARG A 103 0.80 -8.28 12.66
C ARG A 103 0.61 -9.80 12.59
N GLU A 104 -0.04 -10.38 13.61
CA GLU A 104 -0.37 -11.81 13.65
C GLU A 104 -1.46 -12.21 12.65
N ALA A 105 -2.34 -11.25 12.31
CA ALA A 105 -3.41 -11.47 11.37
C ALA A 105 -2.98 -11.31 9.91
N ILE A 106 -1.95 -10.54 9.61
CA ILE A 106 -1.50 -10.28 8.23
C ILE A 106 -1.14 -11.60 7.51
N THR A 107 -1.60 -11.71 6.29
CA THR A 107 -1.21 -12.76 5.34
C THR A 107 -0.19 -12.17 4.36
N PRO A 108 1.04 -12.71 4.27
CA PRO A 108 2.02 -12.21 3.31
C PRO A 108 1.48 -12.28 1.89
N ARG A 109 1.57 -11.14 1.18
CA ARG A 109 1.20 -11.03 -0.23
C ARG A 109 2.34 -11.51 -1.10
N HIS A 110 2.05 -12.36 -2.08
CA HIS A 110 2.96 -12.66 -3.17
C HIS A 110 3.08 -11.42 -4.07
N LEU A 111 4.30 -10.98 -4.29
CA LEU A 111 4.66 -9.87 -5.14
C LEU A 111 5.56 -10.36 -6.26
N CYS A 112 5.34 -9.82 -7.46
CA CYS A 112 6.09 -10.15 -8.66
C CYS A 112 6.48 -8.87 -9.39
N GLU A 113 7.76 -8.72 -9.70
CA GLU A 113 8.31 -7.58 -10.46
C GLU A 113 9.21 -8.07 -11.59
N GLU A 114 9.05 -7.52 -12.77
CA GLU A 114 9.99 -7.70 -13.88
C GLU A 114 10.87 -6.45 -14.02
N ILE A 115 12.15 -6.58 -13.71
CA ILE A 115 13.13 -5.49 -13.69
C ILE A 115 14.38 -5.91 -14.47
N ASP A 116 14.78 -5.11 -15.46
CA ASP A 116 15.97 -5.33 -16.27
C ASP A 116 16.04 -6.72 -16.93
N GLY A 117 14.86 -7.32 -17.24
CA GLY A 117 14.75 -8.65 -17.82
C GLY A 117 14.82 -9.80 -16.80
N GLU A 118 14.92 -9.52 -15.54
CA GLU A 118 14.84 -10.50 -14.44
C GLU A 118 13.47 -10.41 -13.75
N THR A 119 12.89 -11.55 -13.36
CA THR A 119 11.67 -11.64 -12.57
C THR A 119 12.04 -11.90 -11.12
N TYR A 120 11.54 -11.03 -10.23
CA TYR A 120 11.67 -11.16 -8.78
C TYR A 120 10.32 -11.54 -8.18
N GLU A 121 10.26 -12.71 -7.55
CA GLU A 121 9.08 -13.18 -6.80
C GLU A 121 9.41 -13.23 -5.31
N TYR A 122 8.55 -12.64 -4.47
CA TYR A 122 8.78 -12.55 -3.03
C TYR A 122 7.47 -12.38 -2.27
N PHE A 123 7.52 -12.47 -0.95
CA PHE A 123 6.36 -12.32 -0.07
C PHE A 123 6.62 -11.23 0.94
N ASP A 124 5.69 -10.26 1.04
CA ASP A 124 5.75 -9.19 2.02
C ASP A 124 4.47 -9.09 2.84
N SER A 125 4.63 -8.95 4.16
CA SER A 125 3.52 -8.75 5.10
C SER A 125 3.00 -7.31 5.07
N LEU A 126 3.86 -6.35 4.77
CA LEU A 126 3.52 -4.94 4.57
C LEU A 126 4.22 -4.47 3.28
N TRP A 127 3.50 -3.79 2.40
CA TRP A 127 4.00 -3.45 1.06
C TRP A 127 3.51 -2.06 0.63
N LEU A 128 4.24 -1.40 -0.27
CA LEU A 128 3.71 -0.21 -0.96
C LEU A 128 2.81 -0.65 -2.10
N PRO A 129 1.67 0.07 -2.35
CA PRO A 129 0.86 -0.18 -3.54
C PRO A 129 1.68 -0.06 -4.82
N SER A 130 1.36 -0.88 -5.81
CA SER A 130 1.90 -0.72 -7.15
C SER A 130 1.18 0.38 -7.92
N ALA A 131 1.76 0.82 -9.02
CA ALA A 131 1.08 1.74 -9.94
C ALA A 131 -0.17 1.07 -10.55
N THR A 132 -0.12 -0.23 -10.80
CA THR A 132 -1.27 -1.02 -11.26
C THR A 132 -2.37 -1.10 -10.18
N ASP A 133 -2.02 -1.26 -8.88
CA ASP A 133 -3.00 -1.21 -7.79
C ASP A 133 -3.75 0.14 -7.74
N VAL A 134 -3.08 1.24 -8.11
CA VAL A 134 -3.64 2.59 -8.00
C VAL A 134 -4.29 3.08 -9.30
N PHE A 135 -3.64 2.87 -10.44
CA PHE A 135 -4.06 3.45 -11.72
C PHE A 135 -4.65 2.43 -12.69
N GLY A 136 -4.49 1.13 -12.44
CA GLY A 136 -4.82 0.08 -13.41
C GLY A 136 -3.72 -0.05 -14.48
N ASN A 137 -4.13 -0.13 -15.74
CA ASN A 137 -3.20 -0.28 -16.85
C ASN A 137 -2.29 0.95 -17.00
N ALA A 138 -1.05 0.71 -17.39
CA ALA A 138 -0.06 1.76 -17.58
C ALA A 138 -0.41 2.64 -18.80
N PRO A 139 -0.81 3.92 -18.60
CA PRO A 139 -0.95 4.81 -19.74
C PRO A 139 0.44 5.08 -20.32
N ASP A 140 0.57 4.97 -21.64
CA ASP A 140 1.79 5.29 -22.37
C ASP A 140 3.08 4.60 -21.88
N GLY A 141 2.95 3.45 -21.18
CA GLY A 141 4.10 2.69 -20.71
C GLY A 141 4.87 3.36 -19.56
N TRP A 142 4.20 4.11 -18.70
CA TRP A 142 4.82 4.77 -17.53
C TRP A 142 5.49 3.80 -16.55
N TRP A 143 4.96 2.56 -16.46
CA TRP A 143 5.54 1.45 -15.70
C TRP A 143 5.26 0.13 -16.44
N LYS A 144 5.94 -0.95 -16.06
CA LYS A 144 5.51 -2.29 -16.47
C LYS A 144 4.34 -2.74 -15.61
N GLU A 145 3.32 -3.34 -16.23
CA GLU A 145 2.19 -3.89 -15.49
C GLU A 145 2.67 -5.03 -14.59
N GLU A 146 2.29 -4.95 -13.33
CA GLU A 146 2.55 -5.99 -12.34
C GLU A 146 1.45 -7.05 -12.40
N THR A 147 1.84 -8.31 -12.65
CA THR A 147 0.90 -9.45 -12.81
C THR A 147 0.21 -9.85 -11.51
N ASP A 148 0.75 -9.42 -10.37
CA ASP A 148 0.20 -9.62 -9.03
C ASP A 148 -0.80 -8.54 -8.61
N SER A 149 -1.08 -7.58 -9.50
CA SER A 149 -1.82 -6.34 -9.20
C SER A 149 -2.98 -6.12 -10.15
N PHE A 150 -3.98 -5.38 -9.66
CA PHE A 150 -5.09 -4.85 -10.43
C PHE A 150 -5.58 -3.57 -9.76
N GLN A 151 -6.25 -2.68 -10.50
CA GLN A 151 -6.75 -1.45 -9.91
C GLN A 151 -7.76 -1.73 -8.78
N LEU A 152 -7.38 -1.34 -7.58
CA LEU A 152 -8.26 -1.46 -6.41
C LEU A 152 -9.49 -0.56 -6.57
N PRO A 153 -10.70 -1.03 -6.23
CA PRO A 153 -11.92 -0.24 -6.31
C PRO A 153 -11.84 1.15 -5.67
N ILE A 154 -11.12 1.28 -4.57
CA ILE A 154 -10.94 2.54 -3.83
C ILE A 154 -10.08 3.58 -4.56
N PHE A 155 -9.42 3.24 -5.66
CA PHE A 155 -8.58 4.15 -6.43
C PHE A 155 -9.15 4.51 -7.81
N LYS A 156 -10.39 4.16 -8.09
CA LYS A 156 -11.01 4.45 -9.40
C LYS A 156 -11.18 5.94 -9.66
N ALA A 157 -11.61 6.70 -8.66
CA ALA A 157 -11.73 8.14 -8.79
C ALA A 157 -10.38 8.82 -8.40
N GLU A 158 -10.00 9.84 -9.15
CA GLU A 158 -8.73 10.57 -8.96
C GLU A 158 -8.62 11.17 -7.56
N ARG A 159 -9.71 11.77 -7.07
CA ARG A 159 -9.78 12.32 -5.71
C ARG A 159 -9.50 11.28 -4.60
N ASP A 160 -9.82 10.01 -4.85
CA ASP A 160 -9.66 8.92 -3.87
C ASP A 160 -8.19 8.45 -3.79
N ARG A 161 -7.34 8.91 -4.72
CA ARG A 161 -5.89 8.67 -4.73
C ARG A 161 -5.11 9.73 -3.96
N VAL A 162 -5.75 10.87 -3.64
CA VAL A 162 -5.11 11.96 -2.88
C VAL A 162 -4.94 11.51 -1.43
N LYS A 163 -3.74 11.72 -0.88
CA LYS A 163 -3.42 11.39 0.51
C LYS A 163 -2.75 12.56 1.21
N GLU A 164 -2.89 12.58 2.52
CA GLU A 164 -2.24 13.56 3.39
C GLU A 164 -1.05 12.94 4.12
N VAL A 165 -0.05 13.77 4.43
CA VAL A 165 0.99 13.48 5.41
C VAL A 165 0.66 14.28 6.68
N PRO A 166 0.53 13.65 7.85
CA PRO A 166 0.19 14.34 9.09
C PRO A 166 1.08 15.55 9.35
N GLY A 167 0.48 16.73 9.44
CA GLY A 167 1.18 18.01 9.63
C GLY A 167 1.65 18.72 8.35
N ASN A 168 1.57 18.06 7.17
CA ASN A 168 1.97 18.65 5.88
C ASN A 168 0.79 18.81 4.91
N GLY A 169 -0.40 18.29 5.25
CA GLY A 169 -1.56 18.28 4.35
C GLY A 169 -1.36 17.33 3.17
N THR A 170 -2.04 17.62 2.07
CA THR A 170 -1.94 16.83 0.83
C THR A 170 -0.50 16.76 0.32
N TYR A 171 0.02 15.54 0.16
CA TYR A 171 1.41 15.34 -0.20
C TYR A 171 1.58 14.19 -1.19
N PRO A 172 2.59 14.24 -2.09
CA PRO A 172 2.89 13.11 -2.98
C PRO A 172 3.34 11.89 -2.18
N TYR A 173 3.03 10.68 -2.67
CA TYR A 173 3.47 9.46 -2.02
C TYR A 173 3.97 8.42 -3.02
N TRP A 174 4.90 7.61 -2.55
CA TRP A 174 5.56 6.59 -3.34
C TRP A 174 4.67 5.39 -3.64
N LEU A 175 4.83 4.87 -4.83
CA LEU A 175 4.40 3.54 -5.23
C LEU A 175 5.62 2.65 -5.45
N ARG A 176 5.45 1.33 -5.35
CA ARG A 176 6.56 0.38 -5.50
C ARG A 176 7.07 0.25 -6.94
N SER A 177 6.30 0.65 -7.94
CA SER A 177 6.61 0.46 -9.35
C SER A 177 7.78 1.34 -9.82
N PRO A 178 8.86 0.77 -10.38
CA PRO A 178 9.86 1.54 -11.07
C PRO A 178 9.26 2.23 -12.29
N SER A 179 9.69 3.47 -12.54
CA SER A 179 9.29 4.19 -13.76
C SER A 179 9.99 3.60 -14.98
N ALA A 180 9.24 3.27 -16.02
CA ALA A 180 9.80 2.81 -17.28
C ALA A 180 10.60 3.90 -18.03
N GLY A 181 10.34 5.17 -17.73
CA GLY A 181 10.99 6.33 -18.36
C GLY A 181 12.38 6.70 -17.81
N GLY A 182 12.97 5.91 -16.91
CA GLY A 182 14.29 6.23 -16.39
C GLY A 182 14.78 5.34 -15.25
N SER A 183 16.07 5.00 -15.31
CA SER A 183 16.74 4.08 -14.35
C SER A 183 16.95 4.62 -12.94
N ALA A 184 16.51 5.86 -12.68
CA ALA A 184 16.68 6.53 -11.39
C ALA A 184 15.36 6.85 -10.68
N ARG A 185 14.22 6.44 -11.24
CA ARG A 185 12.91 6.94 -10.85
C ARG A 185 11.95 5.83 -10.45
N PHE A 186 11.08 6.15 -9.48
CA PHE A 186 9.90 5.34 -9.17
C PHE A 186 8.62 6.15 -9.46
N VAL A 187 7.52 5.45 -9.68
CA VAL A 187 6.19 6.05 -9.82
C VAL A 187 5.73 6.56 -8.47
N ARG A 188 5.05 7.69 -8.48
CA ARG A 188 4.38 8.27 -7.31
C ARG A 188 3.02 8.82 -7.69
N VAL A 189 2.18 9.03 -6.72
CA VAL A 189 0.94 9.81 -6.88
C VAL A 189 1.23 11.27 -6.58
N GLY A 190 0.70 12.17 -7.41
CA GLY A 190 0.76 13.62 -7.21
C GLY A 190 -0.21 14.09 -6.11
N THR A 191 -0.07 15.36 -5.70
CA THR A 191 -0.98 16.01 -4.73
C THR A 191 -2.42 16.11 -5.22
N ASP A 192 -2.62 15.99 -6.52
CA ASP A 192 -3.91 16.02 -7.20
C ASP A 192 -4.47 14.63 -7.52
N GLY A 193 -3.78 13.55 -7.13
CA GLY A 193 -4.18 12.16 -7.43
C GLY A 193 -3.73 11.66 -8.80
N THR A 194 -3.00 12.46 -9.58
CA THR A 194 -2.48 12.06 -10.89
C THR A 194 -1.19 11.24 -10.79
N VAL A 195 -0.89 10.49 -11.86
CA VAL A 195 0.36 9.75 -11.96
C VAL A 195 1.54 10.70 -12.17
N SER A 196 2.64 10.42 -11.48
CA SER A 196 3.91 11.12 -11.65
C SER A 196 5.08 10.18 -11.33
N SER A 197 6.31 10.64 -11.51
CA SER A 197 7.51 9.92 -11.11
C SER A 197 8.57 10.87 -10.56
N SER A 198 9.41 10.37 -9.67
CA SER A 198 10.52 11.16 -9.10
C SER A 198 11.76 10.30 -8.92
N GLY A 199 12.91 10.96 -8.80
CA GLY A 199 14.17 10.29 -8.51
C GLY A 199 14.11 9.59 -7.14
N ALA A 200 14.65 8.39 -7.08
CA ALA A 200 14.56 7.49 -5.92
C ALA A 200 15.06 8.09 -4.59
N GLY A 201 15.96 9.07 -4.62
CA GLY A 201 16.52 9.71 -3.43
C GLY A 201 15.70 10.86 -2.86
N TYR A 202 14.56 11.20 -3.44
CA TYR A 202 13.65 12.19 -2.84
C TYR A 202 12.77 11.54 -1.77
N SER A 203 12.43 12.29 -0.72
CA SER A 203 11.52 11.85 0.34
C SER A 203 10.09 12.26 0.02
N PHE A 204 9.18 11.28 0.01
CA PHE A 204 7.73 11.46 -0.13
C PHE A 204 6.99 10.61 0.90
N GLY A 205 5.67 10.74 0.95
CA GLY A 205 4.82 9.97 1.85
C GLY A 205 4.85 8.46 1.57
N PHE A 206 4.62 7.68 2.61
CA PHE A 206 4.40 6.23 2.54
C PHE A 206 3.01 5.90 3.04
N ALA A 207 2.22 5.23 2.22
CA ALA A 207 0.90 4.70 2.58
C ALA A 207 0.86 3.20 2.28
N PRO A 208 1.45 2.38 3.16
CA PRO A 208 1.53 0.93 2.95
C PRO A 208 0.17 0.24 2.87
N GLY A 209 0.18 -1.00 2.39
CA GLY A 209 -0.95 -1.92 2.43
C GLY A 209 -0.56 -3.27 3.04
N PHE A 210 -1.59 -4.03 3.40
CA PHE A 210 -1.48 -5.41 3.89
C PHE A 210 -2.68 -6.24 3.46
N ASP A 211 -2.53 -7.54 3.47
CA ASP A 211 -3.61 -8.50 3.20
C ASP A 211 -3.98 -9.27 4.49
N LEU A 212 -5.28 -9.60 4.62
CA LEU A 212 -5.82 -10.47 5.67
C LEU A 212 -6.36 -11.77 5.07
#